data_17ef45117447ddb9e4b88f9d7088948d
#
_entry.id   17ef45117447ddb9e4b88f9d7088948d
#
_cell.length_a   1.000
_cell.length_b   1.000
_cell.length_c   1.000
_cell.angle_alpha   90.00
_cell.angle_beta   90.00
_cell.angle_gamma   90.00
#
_symmetry.space_group_name_H-M   'P 1'
#
loop_
_entity.id
_entity.type
_entity.pdbx_description
1 polymer ?
#
loop_
_entity_poly.entity_id
_entity_poly.type
_entity_poly.pdbx_seq_one_letter_code
_entity_poly.pdbx_strand_id
1 'polypeptide(L)'
;MAGSEKPPVKAIILSAGQGHRLGPLTTSIPKCLLPISGKPIIEWQIDALLSTGINQVTVVTGFQSCLIETLLQQRYGDDGRIETVFNPFFSITDNLVSCWIARAVMDRDFLLLNGDTLFEEILLARVLGSDPTPVTLSVDQKPVYDADDMKVQLDENGWVRHVSKTLPAGQIDAESVGLVLFRERGPLLFRDALEEALRHQKGLKAWYLSIIENLASRQLVKACFVPESSWCEIDFPADLIKAEELFSEKKLSRSVTMQR
;
A
#
# COMPACT_ATOMS: atom_id res chain seq x y z
N MET A 1 -1.84 -6.21 -36.93
CA MET A 1 -0.85 -6.14 -35.83
C MET A 1 -1.63 -6.33 -34.55
N ALA A 2 -1.50 -7.48 -33.88
CA ALA A 2 -2.12 -7.71 -32.61
C ALA A 2 -1.44 -6.77 -31.60
N GLY A 3 -2.21 -5.82 -31.04
CA GLY A 3 -1.74 -5.00 -29.95
C GLY A 3 -1.34 -5.94 -28.80
N SER A 4 -0.09 -5.89 -28.39
CA SER A 4 0.36 -6.62 -27.21
C SER A 4 -0.37 -6.00 -26.00
N GLU A 5 -1.45 -6.64 -25.56
CA GLU A 5 -2.04 -6.28 -24.27
C GLU A 5 -0.93 -6.36 -23.21
N LYS A 6 -0.70 -5.26 -22.52
CA LYS A 6 0.24 -5.28 -21.37
C LYS A 6 -0.24 -6.34 -20.39
N PRO A 7 0.65 -7.14 -19.81
CA PRO A 7 0.25 -8.10 -18.79
C PRO A 7 -0.47 -7.38 -17.65
N PRO A 8 -1.49 -8.00 -17.05
CA PRO A 8 -2.28 -7.38 -16.00
C PRO A 8 -1.40 -7.02 -14.79
N VAL A 9 -1.67 -5.86 -14.19
CA VAL A 9 -1.00 -5.40 -12.97
C VAL A 9 -1.39 -6.32 -11.81
N LYS A 10 -0.41 -6.71 -10.97
CA LYS A 10 -0.63 -7.42 -9.71
C LYS A 10 -0.73 -6.43 -8.55
N ALA A 11 -1.22 -6.88 -7.40
CA ALA A 11 -1.14 -6.12 -6.16
C ALA A 11 -0.48 -6.93 -5.04
N ILE A 12 0.28 -6.25 -4.19
CA ILE A 12 0.89 -6.81 -2.98
C ILE A 12 0.45 -5.94 -1.81
N ILE A 13 -0.21 -6.55 -0.81
CA ILE A 13 -0.66 -5.87 0.41
C ILE A 13 0.22 -6.32 1.58
N LEU A 14 0.85 -5.36 2.27
CA LEU A 14 1.72 -5.62 3.40
C LEU A 14 0.93 -5.67 4.71
N SER A 15 0.48 -6.84 5.13
CA SER A 15 -0.38 -7.05 6.31
C SER A 15 0.27 -7.94 7.37
N ALA A 16 1.60 -7.96 7.47
CA ALA A 16 2.31 -8.80 8.41
C ALA A 16 2.38 -8.23 9.84
N GLY A 17 2.22 -6.92 10.01
CA GLY A 17 2.37 -6.22 11.28
C GLY A 17 1.17 -6.37 12.23
N GLN A 18 1.44 -6.21 13.54
CA GLN A 18 0.40 -6.27 14.58
C GLN A 18 -0.40 -4.95 14.69
N GLY A 19 0.25 -3.79 14.49
CA GLY A 19 -0.39 -2.48 14.70
C GLY A 19 -0.43 -2.05 16.18
N HIS A 20 0.69 -2.14 16.88
CA HIS A 20 0.81 -1.88 18.33
C HIS A 20 0.25 -0.53 18.80
N ARG A 21 0.26 0.51 17.93
CA ARG A 21 -0.26 1.85 18.26
C ARG A 21 -1.77 1.90 18.52
N LEU A 22 -2.51 0.91 18.05
CA LEU A 22 -3.94 0.75 18.28
C LEU A 22 -4.26 0.09 19.65
N GLY A 23 -3.23 -0.27 20.41
CA GLY A 23 -3.36 -0.76 21.79
C GLY A 23 -4.22 -2.02 21.90
N PRO A 24 -5.25 -2.01 22.78
CA PRO A 24 -6.08 -3.20 23.04
C PRO A 24 -6.78 -3.76 21.79
N LEU A 25 -7.05 -2.93 20.77
CA LEU A 25 -7.80 -3.31 19.58
C LEU A 25 -7.05 -4.34 18.72
N THR A 26 -5.71 -4.34 18.78
CA THR A 26 -4.87 -5.22 17.98
C THR A 26 -4.08 -6.25 18.81
N THR A 27 -4.48 -6.48 20.06
CA THR A 27 -3.82 -7.49 20.91
C THR A 27 -4.00 -8.92 20.37
N SER A 28 -5.19 -9.24 19.86
CA SER A 28 -5.55 -10.56 19.35
C SER A 28 -6.00 -10.58 17.89
N ILE A 29 -6.18 -9.41 17.30
CA ILE A 29 -6.68 -9.27 15.93
C ILE A 29 -5.65 -8.46 15.12
N PRO A 30 -5.21 -8.92 13.93
CA PRO A 30 -4.37 -8.13 13.05
C PRO A 30 -5.04 -6.81 12.66
N LYS A 31 -4.27 -5.74 12.55
CA LYS A 31 -4.75 -4.41 12.19
C LYS A 31 -5.64 -4.41 10.94
N CYS A 32 -5.25 -5.16 9.91
CA CYS A 32 -5.99 -5.25 8.64
C CYS A 32 -7.36 -5.94 8.77
N LEU A 33 -7.64 -6.62 9.89
CA LEU A 33 -8.94 -7.23 10.20
C LEU A 33 -9.85 -6.33 11.03
N LEU A 34 -9.40 -5.15 11.44
CA LEU A 34 -10.27 -4.19 12.13
C LEU A 34 -11.43 -3.79 11.21
N PRO A 35 -12.67 -3.81 11.72
CA PRO A 35 -13.83 -3.47 10.92
C PRO A 35 -13.97 -1.94 10.77
N ILE A 36 -14.24 -1.50 9.56
CA ILE A 36 -14.70 -0.15 9.21
C ILE A 36 -16.06 -0.29 8.53
N SER A 37 -17.09 0.30 9.09
CA SER A 37 -18.48 0.15 8.64
C SER A 37 -18.91 -1.32 8.51
N GLY A 38 -18.43 -2.15 9.46
CA GLY A 38 -18.75 -3.59 9.53
C GLY A 38 -18.02 -4.46 8.51
N LYS A 39 -16.95 -3.95 7.84
CA LYS A 39 -16.14 -4.68 6.86
C LYS A 39 -14.66 -4.53 7.19
N PRO A 40 -13.86 -5.60 7.26
CA PRO A 40 -12.43 -5.54 7.52
C PRO A 40 -11.67 -4.62 6.54
N ILE A 41 -10.63 -3.93 7.03
CA ILE A 41 -9.77 -3.06 6.20
C ILE A 41 -9.28 -3.80 4.95
N ILE A 42 -8.79 -5.03 5.12
CA ILE A 42 -8.26 -5.83 4.01
C ILE A 42 -9.31 -6.16 2.95
N GLU A 43 -10.58 -6.37 3.33
CA GLU A 43 -11.65 -6.58 2.36
C GLU A 43 -11.98 -5.30 1.58
N TRP A 44 -11.90 -4.13 2.22
CA TRP A 44 -12.03 -2.86 1.50
C TRP A 44 -10.96 -2.70 0.43
N GLN A 45 -9.69 -3.02 0.78
CA GLN A 45 -8.57 -2.94 -0.14
C GLN A 45 -8.73 -3.91 -1.31
N ILE A 46 -9.01 -5.19 -1.03
CA ILE A 46 -9.14 -6.23 -2.06
C ILE A 46 -10.32 -5.93 -2.99
N ASP A 47 -11.48 -5.58 -2.44
CA ASP A 47 -12.65 -5.28 -3.26
C ASP A 47 -12.42 -4.06 -4.18
N ALA A 48 -11.71 -3.03 -3.71
CA ALA A 48 -11.30 -1.89 -4.54
C ALA A 48 -10.32 -2.30 -5.65
N LEU A 49 -9.37 -3.20 -5.37
CA LEU A 49 -8.44 -3.73 -6.37
C LEU A 49 -9.18 -4.54 -7.43
N LEU A 50 -10.05 -5.46 -7.02
CA LEU A 50 -10.82 -6.31 -7.93
C LEU A 50 -11.77 -5.48 -8.83
N SER A 51 -12.38 -4.41 -8.29
CA SER A 51 -13.25 -3.51 -9.07
C SER A 51 -12.52 -2.73 -10.16
N THR A 52 -11.22 -2.50 -10.00
CA THR A 52 -10.37 -1.86 -11.03
C THR A 52 -9.73 -2.85 -12.01
N GLY A 53 -10.10 -4.13 -11.94
CA GLY A 53 -9.61 -5.19 -12.83
C GLY A 53 -8.29 -5.83 -12.41
N ILE A 54 -7.77 -5.52 -11.22
CA ILE A 54 -6.59 -6.18 -10.65
C ILE A 54 -7.02 -7.52 -10.05
N ASN A 55 -6.78 -8.61 -10.76
CA ASN A 55 -7.27 -9.96 -10.42
C ASN A 55 -6.22 -10.87 -9.77
N GLN A 56 -5.04 -10.35 -9.44
CA GLN A 56 -3.99 -11.08 -8.74
C GLN A 56 -3.50 -10.24 -7.57
N VAL A 57 -3.88 -10.65 -6.36
CA VAL A 57 -3.54 -9.95 -5.11
C VAL A 57 -2.79 -10.92 -4.20
N THR A 58 -1.59 -10.55 -3.79
CA THR A 58 -0.81 -11.27 -2.80
C THR A 58 -0.83 -10.51 -1.48
N VAL A 59 -1.30 -11.15 -0.42
CA VAL A 59 -1.31 -10.57 0.92
C VAL A 59 -0.13 -11.14 1.71
N VAL A 60 0.79 -10.27 2.13
CA VAL A 60 1.89 -10.68 3.02
C VAL A 60 1.37 -10.69 4.44
N THR A 61 1.29 -11.89 5.02
CA THR A 61 0.77 -12.13 6.38
C THR A 61 1.91 -12.32 7.39
N GLY A 62 1.59 -12.20 8.67
CA GLY A 62 2.55 -12.40 9.77
C GLY A 62 1.83 -12.62 11.10
N PHE A 63 1.61 -11.55 11.87
CA PHE A 63 0.86 -11.62 13.13
C PHE A 63 -0.54 -12.21 12.89
N GLN A 64 -0.87 -13.28 13.62
CA GLN A 64 -2.18 -13.96 13.51
C GLN A 64 -2.57 -14.33 12.07
N SER A 65 -1.61 -14.79 11.26
CA SER A 65 -1.80 -15.09 9.83
C SER A 65 -3.01 -15.99 9.56
N CYS A 66 -3.24 -16.99 10.41
CA CYS A 66 -4.38 -17.92 10.26
C CYS A 66 -5.74 -17.20 10.25
N LEU A 67 -5.90 -16.09 10.98
CA LEU A 67 -7.16 -15.32 10.97
C LEU A 67 -7.36 -14.63 9.62
N ILE A 68 -6.29 -14.05 9.05
CA ILE A 68 -6.33 -13.41 7.75
C ILE A 68 -6.60 -14.45 6.66
N GLU A 69 -5.87 -15.55 6.66
CA GLU A 69 -5.99 -16.63 5.67
C GLU A 69 -7.39 -17.26 5.68
N THR A 70 -7.94 -17.53 6.87
CA THR A 70 -9.31 -18.05 7.04
C THR A 70 -10.35 -17.09 6.46
N LEU A 71 -10.25 -15.78 6.79
CA LEU A 71 -11.17 -14.77 6.28
C LEU A 71 -11.08 -14.67 4.75
N LEU A 72 -9.88 -14.61 4.18
CA LEU A 72 -9.68 -14.49 2.75
C LEU A 72 -10.21 -15.71 1.99
N GLN A 73 -9.97 -16.93 2.51
CA GLN A 73 -10.52 -18.15 1.94
C GLN A 73 -12.05 -18.18 1.97
N GLN A 74 -12.67 -17.81 3.11
CA GLN A 74 -14.12 -17.74 3.24
C GLN A 74 -14.75 -16.70 2.30
N ARG A 75 -14.09 -15.57 2.10
CA ARG A 75 -14.65 -14.43 1.36
C ARG A 75 -14.43 -14.53 -0.15
N TYR A 76 -13.26 -14.99 -0.58
CA TYR A 76 -12.83 -14.97 -2.00
C TYR A 76 -12.63 -16.37 -2.59
N GLY A 77 -12.64 -17.42 -1.77
CA GLY A 77 -12.42 -18.80 -2.23
C GLY A 77 -10.99 -19.10 -2.66
N ASP A 78 -10.81 -20.25 -3.34
CA ASP A 78 -9.50 -20.78 -3.75
C ASP A 78 -9.28 -20.67 -5.28
N ASP A 79 -9.80 -19.65 -5.93
CA ASP A 79 -9.70 -19.50 -7.39
C ASP A 79 -8.33 -18.92 -7.87
N GLY A 80 -7.40 -18.74 -6.94
CA GLY A 80 -6.04 -18.25 -7.23
C GLY A 80 -5.93 -16.74 -7.47
N ARG A 81 -7.02 -15.99 -7.30
CA ARG A 81 -6.97 -14.52 -7.42
C ARG A 81 -6.35 -13.86 -6.20
N ILE A 82 -6.59 -14.40 -5.02
CA ILE A 82 -6.10 -13.91 -3.75
C ILE A 82 -5.21 -14.99 -3.13
N GLU A 83 -3.94 -14.66 -2.96
CA GLU A 83 -2.95 -15.56 -2.36
C GLU A 83 -2.32 -14.93 -1.13
N THR A 84 -1.83 -15.75 -0.21
CA THR A 84 -1.11 -15.28 0.98
C THR A 84 0.33 -15.77 0.94
N VAL A 85 1.23 -14.92 1.47
CA VAL A 85 2.64 -15.28 1.68
C VAL A 85 3.01 -14.93 3.11
N PHE A 86 3.42 -15.94 3.88
CA PHE A 86 3.73 -15.75 5.30
C PHE A 86 5.15 -15.19 5.49
N ASN A 87 5.27 -14.11 6.26
CA ASN A 87 6.56 -13.59 6.74
C ASN A 87 6.84 -14.13 8.15
N PRO A 88 7.71 -15.15 8.32
CA PRO A 88 8.02 -15.71 9.63
C PRO A 88 8.83 -14.77 10.54
N PHE A 89 9.36 -13.69 9.98
CA PHE A 89 10.20 -12.71 10.69
C PHE A 89 9.44 -11.45 11.10
N PHE A 90 8.11 -11.43 10.97
CA PHE A 90 7.27 -10.25 11.20
C PHE A 90 7.50 -9.55 12.54
N SER A 91 7.81 -10.30 13.61
CA SER A 91 8.00 -9.77 14.97
C SER A 91 9.37 -9.12 15.20
N ILE A 92 10.34 -9.41 14.34
CA ILE A 92 11.74 -8.98 14.50
C ILE A 92 12.25 -8.14 13.32
N THR A 93 11.42 -7.88 12.32
CA THR A 93 11.80 -7.10 11.13
C THR A 93 10.75 -6.06 10.81
N ASP A 94 11.12 -5.09 9.97
CA ASP A 94 10.19 -4.12 9.41
C ASP A 94 9.71 -4.52 8.00
N ASN A 95 8.87 -3.69 7.36
CA ASN A 95 8.13 -4.04 6.16
C ASN A 95 8.99 -4.24 4.90
N LEU A 96 10.25 -3.81 4.89
CA LEU A 96 11.19 -4.12 3.81
C LEU A 96 11.38 -5.63 3.65
N VAL A 97 11.46 -6.38 4.78
CA VAL A 97 11.56 -7.85 4.74
C VAL A 97 10.27 -8.47 4.21
N SER A 98 9.10 -7.91 4.54
CA SER A 98 7.83 -8.35 3.95
C SER A 98 7.82 -8.19 2.42
N CYS A 99 8.36 -7.09 1.90
CA CYS A 99 8.55 -6.91 0.46
C CYS A 99 9.48 -7.98 -0.13
N TRP A 100 10.60 -8.26 0.54
CA TRP A 100 11.53 -9.27 0.05
C TRP A 100 10.94 -10.68 0.05
N ILE A 101 10.13 -11.05 1.05
CA ILE A 101 9.40 -12.33 1.09
C ILE A 101 8.48 -12.45 -0.13
N ALA A 102 7.79 -11.38 -0.52
CA ALA A 102 6.90 -11.36 -1.68
C ALA A 102 7.61 -11.16 -3.04
N ARG A 103 8.95 -11.06 -3.09
CA ARG A 103 9.68 -10.70 -4.33
C ARG A 103 9.46 -11.64 -5.51
N ALA A 104 9.09 -12.89 -5.27
CA ALA A 104 8.82 -13.86 -6.33
C ALA A 104 7.60 -13.47 -7.19
N VAL A 105 6.63 -12.74 -6.62
CA VAL A 105 5.44 -12.29 -7.36
C VAL A 105 5.61 -10.92 -8.04
N MET A 106 6.76 -10.26 -7.85
CA MET A 106 7.14 -9.01 -8.51
C MET A 106 7.79 -9.26 -9.89
N ASP A 107 7.15 -10.08 -10.71
CA ASP A 107 7.64 -10.55 -12.02
C ASP A 107 7.16 -9.68 -13.19
N ARG A 108 6.26 -8.75 -12.93
CA ARG A 108 5.64 -7.80 -13.87
C ARG A 108 5.22 -6.55 -13.13
N ASP A 109 4.53 -5.63 -13.82
CA ASP A 109 3.95 -4.44 -13.20
C ASP A 109 3.11 -4.81 -11.97
N PHE A 110 3.30 -4.10 -10.85
CA PHE A 110 2.56 -4.35 -9.62
C PHE A 110 2.35 -3.08 -8.78
N LEU A 111 1.28 -3.10 -7.99
CA LEU A 111 1.02 -2.16 -6.91
C LEU A 111 1.53 -2.75 -5.60
N LEU A 112 2.22 -1.95 -4.80
CA LEU A 112 2.57 -2.25 -3.41
C LEU A 112 1.73 -1.35 -2.50
N LEU A 113 1.06 -1.94 -1.51
CA LEU A 113 0.14 -1.24 -0.61
C LEU A 113 0.47 -1.56 0.84
N ASN A 114 0.37 -0.54 1.69
CA ASN A 114 0.34 -0.76 3.13
C ASN A 114 -1.00 -1.42 3.54
N GLY A 115 -0.96 -2.36 4.46
CA GLY A 115 -2.14 -3.09 4.94
C GLY A 115 -3.09 -2.31 5.85
N ASP A 116 -2.77 -1.05 6.11
CA ASP A 116 -3.49 -0.11 6.99
C ASP A 116 -4.04 1.11 6.25
N THR A 117 -3.82 1.21 4.96
CA THR A 117 -4.31 2.31 4.13
C THR A 117 -5.64 1.93 3.49
N LEU A 118 -6.71 2.59 3.90
CA LEU A 118 -8.00 2.55 3.21
C LEU A 118 -7.99 3.55 2.05
N PHE A 119 -8.55 3.17 0.91
CA PHE A 119 -8.62 4.03 -0.28
C PHE A 119 -9.84 3.70 -1.15
N GLU A 120 -10.21 4.65 -1.96
CA GLU A 120 -11.29 4.52 -2.92
C GLU A 120 -10.78 4.09 -4.30
N GLU A 121 -11.68 3.54 -5.10
CA GLU A 121 -11.41 3.15 -6.49
C GLU A 121 -10.89 4.31 -7.34
N ILE A 122 -11.33 5.54 -7.07
CA ILE A 122 -10.87 6.74 -7.79
C ILE A 122 -9.37 6.99 -7.59
N LEU A 123 -8.83 6.69 -6.40
CA LEU A 123 -7.40 6.76 -6.14
C LEU A 123 -6.64 5.75 -7.00
N LEU A 124 -7.10 4.50 -7.03
CA LEU A 124 -6.51 3.45 -7.87
C LEU A 124 -6.55 3.82 -9.36
N ALA A 125 -7.69 4.29 -9.84
CA ALA A 125 -7.85 4.73 -11.23
C ALA A 125 -6.87 5.85 -11.58
N ARG A 126 -6.67 6.82 -10.66
CA ARG A 126 -5.70 7.91 -10.82
C ARG A 126 -4.27 7.40 -10.93
N VAL A 127 -3.86 6.48 -10.06
CA VAL A 127 -2.51 5.93 -10.03
C VAL A 127 -2.25 5.04 -11.24
N LEU A 128 -3.19 4.16 -11.60
CA LEU A 128 -3.08 3.28 -12.77
C LEU A 128 -3.04 4.08 -14.08
N GLY A 129 -3.76 5.21 -14.15
CA GLY A 129 -3.78 6.13 -15.28
C GLY A 129 -2.63 7.14 -15.33
N SER A 130 -1.69 7.11 -14.37
CA SER A 130 -0.54 8.03 -14.35
C SER A 130 0.43 7.77 -15.50
N ASP A 131 1.26 8.76 -15.82
CA ASP A 131 2.30 8.64 -16.85
C ASP A 131 3.20 7.43 -16.61
N PRO A 132 3.61 6.70 -17.65
CA PRO A 132 4.52 5.58 -17.53
C PRO A 132 5.87 6.00 -16.94
N THR A 133 6.17 5.50 -15.74
CA THR A 133 7.44 5.69 -15.04
C THR A 133 7.83 4.39 -14.33
N PRO A 134 9.12 4.12 -14.11
CA PRO A 134 9.52 2.90 -13.41
C PRO A 134 8.87 2.76 -12.04
N VAL A 135 8.76 3.86 -11.28
CA VAL A 135 8.10 3.90 -9.98
C VAL A 135 7.22 5.14 -9.89
N THR A 136 5.95 4.94 -9.56
CA THR A 136 5.01 6.01 -9.26
C THR A 136 4.65 5.95 -7.79
N LEU A 137 5.00 7.00 -7.02
CA LEU A 137 4.66 7.14 -5.61
C LEU A 137 3.36 7.95 -5.49
N SER A 138 2.34 7.38 -4.88
CA SER A 138 1.11 8.11 -4.56
C SER A 138 1.38 9.07 -3.41
N VAL A 139 1.01 10.33 -3.60
CA VAL A 139 1.25 11.40 -2.63
C VAL A 139 0.01 12.26 -2.44
N ASP A 140 -0.12 12.82 -1.24
CA ASP A 140 -1.17 13.78 -0.90
C ASP A 140 -0.59 15.04 -0.26
N GLN A 141 -1.31 16.15 -0.36
CA GLN A 141 -0.94 17.41 0.26
C GLN A 141 -1.89 17.72 1.40
N LYS A 142 -1.34 18.17 2.52
CA LYS A 142 -2.13 18.64 3.66
C LYS A 142 -1.50 19.91 4.26
N PRO A 143 -2.28 20.72 4.98
CA PRO A 143 -1.79 21.98 5.55
C PRO A 143 -0.69 21.79 6.60
N VAL A 144 -0.71 20.69 7.33
CA VAL A 144 0.23 20.39 8.43
C VAL A 144 0.62 18.92 8.36
N TYR A 145 1.92 18.66 8.47
CA TYR A 145 2.50 17.32 8.49
C TYR A 145 2.95 16.92 9.89
N ASP A 146 2.55 15.74 10.31
CA ASP A 146 2.87 15.17 11.62
C ASP A 146 4.27 14.52 11.63
N ALA A 147 4.78 14.19 12.82
CA ALA A 147 6.08 13.56 12.97
C ALA A 147 6.14 12.16 12.32
N ASP A 148 5.01 11.45 12.29
CA ASP A 148 4.90 10.10 11.73
C ASP A 148 4.72 10.06 10.22
N ASP A 149 4.34 11.18 9.59
CA ASP A 149 4.14 11.24 8.15
C ASP A 149 5.42 10.92 7.38
N MET A 150 5.27 10.14 6.34
CA MET A 150 6.34 9.90 5.39
C MET A 150 6.37 11.04 4.36
N LYS A 151 7.11 12.09 4.70
CA LYS A 151 7.20 13.33 3.94
C LYS A 151 7.95 13.15 2.63
N VAL A 152 7.53 13.88 1.61
CA VAL A 152 8.07 13.81 0.25
C VAL A 152 8.49 15.20 -0.20
N GLN A 153 9.70 15.30 -0.76
CA GLN A 153 10.18 16.46 -1.49
C GLN A 153 10.18 16.18 -2.98
N LEU A 154 9.72 17.14 -3.77
CA LEU A 154 9.62 17.05 -5.22
C LEU A 154 10.53 18.08 -5.92
N ASP A 155 10.80 17.85 -7.19
CA ASP A 155 11.27 18.91 -8.07
C ASP A 155 10.12 19.55 -8.85
N GLU A 156 10.43 20.57 -9.63
CA GLU A 156 9.48 21.32 -10.46
C GLU A 156 8.73 20.48 -11.49
N ASN A 157 9.25 19.30 -11.85
CA ASN A 157 8.67 18.37 -12.81
C ASN A 157 7.91 17.20 -12.13
N GLY A 158 7.80 17.22 -10.79
CA GLY A 158 7.12 16.19 -10.00
C GLY A 158 7.94 14.91 -9.78
N TRP A 159 9.26 14.94 -10.03
CA TRP A 159 10.14 13.84 -9.63
C TRP A 159 10.42 13.93 -8.14
N VAL A 160 10.33 12.78 -7.48
CA VAL A 160 10.65 12.66 -6.05
C VAL A 160 12.15 12.86 -5.86
N ARG A 161 12.50 13.77 -4.95
CA ARG A 161 13.89 14.05 -4.54
C ARG A 161 14.24 13.35 -3.23
N HIS A 162 13.33 13.44 -2.26
CA HIS A 162 13.48 12.83 -0.95
C HIS A 162 12.18 12.24 -0.42
N VAL A 163 12.29 11.13 0.32
CA VAL A 163 11.20 10.49 1.09
C VAL A 163 11.71 10.21 2.50
N SER A 164 11.28 10.97 3.49
CA SER A 164 11.77 10.84 4.86
C SER A 164 10.79 11.38 5.88
N LYS A 165 10.73 10.77 7.07
CA LYS A 165 9.99 11.32 8.22
C LYS A 165 10.62 12.62 8.76
N THR A 166 11.90 12.85 8.51
CA THR A 166 12.69 13.93 9.11
C THR A 166 13.00 15.09 8.16
N LEU A 167 12.25 15.22 7.07
CA LEU A 167 12.40 16.36 6.16
C LEU A 167 12.08 17.67 6.90
N PRO A 168 12.91 18.74 6.71
CA PRO A 168 12.62 20.05 7.24
C PRO A 168 11.29 20.62 6.70
N ALA A 169 10.53 21.33 7.52
CA ALA A 169 9.20 21.84 7.17
C ALA A 169 9.16 22.63 5.84
N GLY A 170 10.20 23.42 5.54
CA GLY A 170 10.29 24.18 4.28
C GLY A 170 10.68 23.38 3.04
N GLN A 171 10.84 22.04 3.16
CA GLN A 171 11.20 21.14 2.07
C GLN A 171 10.14 20.04 1.85
N ILE A 172 8.98 20.18 2.46
CA ILE A 172 7.91 19.19 2.36
C ILE A 172 6.90 19.67 1.33
N ASP A 173 6.75 18.92 0.26
CA ASP A 173 5.77 19.20 -0.80
C ASP A 173 4.52 18.33 -0.66
N ALA A 174 4.67 17.12 -0.09
CA ALA A 174 3.58 16.15 0.07
C ALA A 174 3.94 15.09 1.14
N GLU A 175 3.01 14.15 1.38
CA GLU A 175 3.24 12.90 2.11
C GLU A 175 2.94 11.69 1.24
N SER A 176 3.60 10.55 1.52
CA SER A 176 3.32 9.28 0.87
C SER A 176 2.06 8.64 1.44
N VAL A 177 1.16 8.21 0.57
CA VAL A 177 -0.11 7.53 0.90
C VAL A 177 0.07 6.03 1.22
N GLY A 178 1.30 5.50 1.09
CA GLY A 178 1.53 4.06 1.30
C GLY A 178 1.07 3.17 0.14
N LEU A 179 0.97 3.73 -1.07
CA LEU A 179 0.67 3.02 -2.31
C LEU A 179 1.68 3.40 -3.39
N VAL A 180 2.34 2.39 -3.97
CA VAL A 180 3.40 2.58 -4.98
C VAL A 180 3.16 1.67 -6.16
N LEU A 181 3.18 2.22 -7.38
CA LEU A 181 3.05 1.46 -8.62
C LEU A 181 4.42 1.30 -9.28
N PHE A 182 4.79 0.05 -9.57
CA PHE A 182 6.02 -0.31 -10.28
C PHE A 182 5.66 -0.80 -11.67
N ARG A 183 6.29 -0.21 -12.69
CA ARG A 183 6.05 -0.52 -14.10
C ARG A 183 7.34 -0.77 -14.88
N GLU A 184 7.24 -1.53 -15.97
CA GLU A 184 8.36 -1.78 -16.89
C GLU A 184 9.59 -2.36 -16.17
N ARG A 185 10.67 -1.58 -16.04
CA ARG A 185 11.88 -1.97 -15.29
C ARG A 185 11.76 -1.78 -13.78
N GLY A 186 10.70 -1.11 -13.31
CA GLY A 186 10.48 -0.80 -11.88
C GLY A 186 10.50 -2.03 -10.99
N PRO A 187 9.80 -3.13 -11.32
CA PRO A 187 9.83 -4.39 -10.55
C PRO A 187 11.26 -4.94 -10.38
N LEU A 188 12.04 -4.97 -11.44
CA LEU A 188 13.43 -5.44 -11.37
C LEU A 188 14.30 -4.54 -10.49
N LEU A 189 14.23 -3.22 -10.72
CA LEU A 189 14.99 -2.24 -9.95
C LEU A 189 14.68 -2.31 -8.45
N PHE A 190 13.41 -2.51 -8.10
CA PHE A 190 12.98 -2.63 -6.71
C PHE A 190 13.48 -3.93 -6.07
N ARG A 191 13.35 -5.07 -6.76
CA ARG A 191 13.87 -6.36 -6.30
C ARG A 191 15.38 -6.33 -6.06
N ASP A 192 16.15 -5.81 -7.01
CA ASP A 192 17.61 -5.70 -6.89
C ASP A 192 18.00 -4.84 -5.68
N ALA A 193 17.30 -3.72 -5.49
CA ALA A 193 17.54 -2.83 -4.35
C ALA A 193 17.13 -3.46 -3.01
N LEU A 194 16.05 -4.25 -2.96
CA LEU A 194 15.68 -5.03 -1.77
C LEU A 194 16.75 -6.05 -1.40
N GLU A 195 17.28 -6.80 -2.38
CA GLU A 195 18.33 -7.79 -2.14
C GLU A 195 19.62 -7.15 -1.65
N GLU A 196 20.01 -6.02 -2.24
CA GLU A 196 21.19 -5.28 -1.80
C GLU A 196 21.02 -4.74 -0.37
N ALA A 197 19.88 -4.14 -0.06
CA ALA A 197 19.63 -3.61 1.28
C ALA A 197 19.68 -4.69 2.38
N LEU A 198 19.19 -5.90 2.08
CA LEU A 198 19.16 -7.01 3.03
C LEU A 198 20.52 -7.74 3.18
N ARG A 199 21.53 -7.43 2.37
CA ARG A 199 22.92 -7.87 2.63
C ARG A 199 23.52 -7.18 3.87
N HIS A 200 22.85 -6.12 4.35
CA HIS A 200 23.25 -5.37 5.53
C HIS A 200 22.24 -5.53 6.66
N GLN A 201 22.70 -5.70 7.90
CA GLN A 201 21.83 -5.86 9.08
C GLN A 201 20.82 -4.72 9.25
N LYS A 202 21.16 -3.49 8.84
CA LYS A 202 20.26 -2.33 8.86
C LYS A 202 19.00 -2.55 8.02
N GLY A 203 19.07 -3.36 6.96
CA GLY A 203 17.93 -3.70 6.11
C GLY A 203 16.81 -4.44 6.86
N LEU A 204 17.14 -5.22 7.90
CA LEU A 204 16.12 -5.93 8.69
C LEU A 204 15.18 -4.98 9.45
N LYS A 205 15.62 -3.76 9.75
CA LYS A 205 14.86 -2.72 10.47
C LYS A 205 14.57 -1.51 9.58
N ALA A 206 14.60 -1.70 8.27
CA ALA A 206 14.31 -0.66 7.31
C ALA A 206 12.87 -0.76 6.80
N TRP A 207 12.30 0.37 6.46
CA TRP A 207 11.05 0.44 5.71
C TRP A 207 11.31 0.41 4.21
N TYR A 208 10.42 -0.15 3.43
CA TYR A 208 10.57 -0.23 1.97
C TYR A 208 10.66 1.18 1.33
N LEU A 209 10.13 2.21 1.98
CA LEU A 209 10.28 3.59 1.51
C LEU A 209 11.73 4.08 1.51
N SER A 210 12.64 3.43 2.25
CA SER A 210 14.08 3.70 2.12
C SER A 210 14.64 3.24 0.77
N ILE A 211 14.04 2.23 0.15
CA ILE A 211 14.36 1.83 -1.22
C ILE A 211 13.79 2.85 -2.22
N ILE A 212 12.59 3.37 -1.95
CA ILE A 212 11.99 4.43 -2.78
C ILE A 212 12.88 5.68 -2.75
N GLU A 213 13.41 6.07 -1.58
CA GLU A 213 14.40 7.14 -1.42
C GLU A 213 15.65 6.89 -2.30
N ASN A 214 16.20 5.68 -2.25
CA ASN A 214 17.36 5.31 -3.08
C ASN A 214 17.04 5.39 -4.59
N LEU A 215 15.86 4.94 -5.02
CA LEU A 215 15.45 5.03 -6.42
C LEU A 215 15.14 6.49 -6.83
N ALA A 216 14.63 7.30 -5.91
CA ALA A 216 14.36 8.72 -6.13
C ALA A 216 15.66 9.51 -6.40
N SER A 217 16.73 9.24 -5.67
CA SER A 217 18.06 9.86 -5.92
C SER A 217 18.60 9.59 -7.33
N ARG A 218 18.07 8.57 -8.02
CA ARG A 218 18.41 8.18 -9.40
C ARG A 218 17.40 8.68 -10.44
N GLN A 219 16.46 9.56 -10.05
CA GLN A 219 15.37 10.06 -10.90
C GLN A 219 14.49 8.94 -11.50
N LEU A 220 14.16 7.93 -10.71
CA LEU A 220 13.34 6.79 -11.12
C LEU A 220 11.93 6.82 -10.52
N VAL A 221 11.66 7.75 -9.61
CA VAL A 221 10.38 7.86 -8.88
C VAL A 221 9.69 9.16 -9.22
N LYS A 222 8.46 9.08 -9.71
CA LYS A 222 7.60 10.23 -9.98
C LYS A 222 6.40 10.24 -9.04
N ALA A 223 6.03 11.42 -8.54
CA ALA A 223 4.86 11.57 -7.69
C ALA A 223 3.57 11.53 -8.52
N CYS A 224 2.54 10.91 -7.96
CA CYS A 224 1.18 10.98 -8.44
C CYS A 224 0.30 11.52 -7.32
N PHE A 225 -0.18 12.75 -7.45
CA PHE A 225 -1.11 13.34 -6.51
C PHE A 225 -2.46 12.65 -6.59
N VAL A 226 -2.91 12.14 -5.44
CA VAL A 226 -4.21 11.49 -5.32
C VAL A 226 -5.31 12.49 -4.93
N PRO A 227 -6.59 12.20 -5.21
CA PRO A 227 -7.69 13.07 -4.80
C PRO A 227 -7.76 13.19 -3.27
N GLU A 228 -7.93 14.39 -2.79
CA GLU A 228 -8.19 14.68 -1.37
C GLU A 228 -9.40 13.86 -0.87
N SER A 229 -9.34 13.43 0.38
CA SER A 229 -10.39 12.61 1.01
C SER A 229 -10.70 11.27 0.32
N SER A 230 -9.82 10.78 -0.57
CA SER A 230 -9.98 9.47 -1.21
C SER A 230 -9.28 8.33 -0.46
N TRP A 231 -8.63 8.61 0.66
CA TRP A 231 -7.85 7.66 1.43
C TRP A 231 -7.77 8.06 2.92
N CYS A 232 -7.42 7.11 3.77
CA CYS A 232 -6.99 7.35 5.14
C CYS A 232 -6.08 6.22 5.63
N GLU A 233 -5.12 6.52 6.48
CA GLU A 233 -4.30 5.56 7.19
C GLU A 233 -4.89 5.31 8.58
N ILE A 234 -4.85 4.06 9.03
CA ILE A 234 -5.36 3.65 10.34
C ILE A 234 -4.17 3.35 11.25
N ASP A 235 -3.70 4.31 11.99
CA ASP A 235 -2.57 4.14 12.91
C ASP A 235 -2.95 4.29 14.39
N PHE A 236 -3.92 5.14 14.67
CA PHE A 236 -4.39 5.43 16.01
C PHE A 236 -5.91 5.20 16.14
N PRO A 237 -6.45 5.01 17.36
CA PRO A 237 -7.90 4.85 17.55
C PRO A 237 -8.75 5.99 16.96
N ALA A 238 -8.22 7.22 16.89
CA ALA A 238 -8.92 8.35 16.29
C ALA A 238 -9.10 8.19 14.77
N ASP A 239 -8.20 7.47 14.09
CA ASP A 239 -8.29 7.26 12.64
C ASP A 239 -9.45 6.33 12.28
N LEU A 240 -9.82 5.41 13.17
CA LEU A 240 -11.01 4.58 12.98
C LEU A 240 -12.29 5.42 12.85
N ILE A 241 -12.39 6.49 13.61
CA ILE A 241 -13.55 7.40 13.55
C ILE A 241 -13.59 8.11 12.20
N LYS A 242 -12.45 8.65 11.76
CA LYS A 242 -12.34 9.29 10.43
C LYS A 242 -12.66 8.31 9.30
N ALA A 243 -12.15 7.08 9.41
CA ALA A 243 -12.42 6.03 8.44
C ALA A 243 -13.90 5.67 8.39
N GLU A 244 -14.58 5.55 9.56
CA GLU A 244 -16.02 5.33 9.63
C GLU A 244 -16.81 6.45 8.93
N GLU A 245 -16.45 7.71 9.17
CA GLU A 245 -17.09 8.85 8.50
C GLU A 245 -16.91 8.78 6.98
N LEU A 246 -15.68 8.52 6.51
CA LEU A 246 -15.35 8.47 5.08
C LEU A 246 -16.04 7.31 4.35
N PHE A 247 -16.16 6.13 4.98
CA PHE A 247 -16.64 4.91 4.34
C PHE A 247 -18.11 4.56 4.67
N SER A 248 -18.75 5.14 5.70
CA SER A 248 -20.17 4.89 6.04
C SER A 248 -21.13 5.53 5.04
N GLU A 249 -20.91 6.76 4.64
CA GLU A 249 -21.77 7.47 3.67
C GLU A 249 -21.82 6.77 2.30
N LYS A 250 -20.75 6.08 1.92
CA LYS A 250 -20.62 5.38 0.64
C LYS A 250 -21.34 4.03 0.61
N LYS A 251 -21.55 3.39 1.74
CA LYS A 251 -22.39 2.19 1.83
C LYS A 251 -23.84 2.53 1.53
N LEU A 252 -24.32 3.70 1.93
CA LEU A 252 -25.67 4.18 1.65
C LEU A 252 -25.88 4.52 0.16
N SER A 253 -24.90 5.12 -0.50
CA SER A 253 -24.99 5.46 -1.93
C SER A 253 -24.95 4.25 -2.85
N ARG A 254 -24.14 3.22 -2.55
CA ARG A 254 -24.09 1.96 -3.32
C ARG A 254 -25.35 1.11 -3.17
N SER A 255 -25.98 1.08 -1.99
CA SER A 255 -27.25 0.34 -1.79
C SER A 255 -28.42 0.95 -2.56
N VAL A 256 -28.43 2.25 -2.82
CA VAL A 256 -29.45 2.95 -3.62
C VAL A 256 -29.26 2.70 -5.12
N THR A 257 -28.04 2.51 -5.59
CA THR A 257 -27.73 2.26 -7.02
C THR A 257 -27.97 0.81 -7.44
N MET A 258 -27.94 -0.15 -6.52
CA MET A 258 -28.24 -1.57 -6.79
C MET A 258 -29.76 -1.89 -6.77
N GLN A 259 -30.63 -0.94 -6.39
CA GLN A 259 -32.09 -1.10 -6.39
C GLN A 259 -32.77 -0.42 -7.58
N ARG A 260 -32.01 0.06 -8.55
CA ARG A 260 -32.52 0.59 -9.83
C ARG A 260 -31.98 -0.26 -10.98
#